data_e2e311dd000b0f6e21fb26eabfcdefda
#
_entry.id   e2e311dd000b0f6e21fb26eabfcdefda
#
_cell.length_a   1.000
_cell.length_b   1.000
_cell.length_c   1.000
_cell.angle_alpha   90.00
_cell.angle_beta   90.00
_cell.angle_gamma   90.00
#
_symmetry.space_group_name_H-M   'P 1'
#
loop_
_entity.id
_entity.type
_entity.pdbx_description
1 polymer ?
#
loop_
_entity_poly.entity_id
_entity_poly.type
_entity_poly.pdbx_seq_one_letter_code
_entity_poly.pdbx_strand_id
1 'polypeptide(L)'
;MEEETNKSFEYKKGNLPLLLSVRCGTSEITPNLNYSILSVGMSDEVCQQLEDWSGNRWFALNTYANFLYSFGVHVLRIPVSTYLKIVEEFSEVGIDEFNFCTEALLVIVSRMKAVTEIPENAWQQMSLVLLSMFVSWKARR
;
A
#
# COMPACT_ATOMS: atom_id res chain seq x y z
N MET A 1 -4.42 -20.55 -2.02
CA MET A 1 -3.56 -19.53 -2.62
C MET A 1 -2.10 -19.67 -2.19
N GLU A 2 -1.81 -19.76 -0.92
CA GLU A 2 -0.41 -19.91 -0.46
C GLU A 2 0.25 -21.19 -0.96
N GLU A 3 -0.44 -22.32 -0.90
CA GLU A 3 0.07 -23.61 -1.37
C GLU A 3 0.30 -23.64 -2.90
N GLU A 4 -0.61 -23.03 -3.67
CA GLU A 4 -0.53 -22.99 -5.13
C GLU A 4 0.60 -22.09 -5.64
N THR A 5 0.87 -20.98 -4.94
CA THR A 5 1.86 -19.99 -5.37
C THR A 5 3.22 -20.17 -4.71
N ASN A 6 3.30 -21.02 -3.70
CA ASN A 6 4.50 -21.18 -2.84
C ASN A 6 4.96 -19.87 -2.21
N LYS A 7 4.00 -18.98 -1.92
CA LYS A 7 4.20 -17.68 -1.29
C LYS A 7 3.43 -17.63 0.02
N SER A 8 3.85 -16.77 0.92
CA SER A 8 3.20 -16.61 2.21
C SER A 8 2.59 -15.22 2.35
N PHE A 9 1.30 -15.16 2.75
CA PHE A 9 0.61 -13.89 3.00
C PHE A 9 1.12 -13.20 4.27
N GLU A 10 1.49 -13.98 5.28
CA GLU A 10 2.22 -13.45 6.43
C GLU A 10 3.72 -13.55 6.21
N TYR A 11 4.48 -12.66 6.85
CA TYR A 11 5.93 -12.74 6.77
C TYR A 11 6.42 -14.10 7.29
N LYS A 12 7.13 -14.84 6.43
CA LYS A 12 7.85 -16.04 6.78
C LYS A 12 9.24 -15.99 6.17
N LYS A 13 10.25 -16.16 7.01
CA LYS A 13 11.64 -16.18 6.55
C LYS A 13 11.84 -17.32 5.54
N GLY A 14 12.38 -16.98 4.40
CA GLY A 14 12.64 -17.92 3.31
C GLY A 14 11.52 -18.12 2.31
N ASN A 15 10.30 -17.63 2.59
CA ASN A 15 9.19 -17.66 1.64
C ASN A 15 9.06 -16.33 0.92
N LEU A 16 8.67 -16.37 -0.35
CA LEU A 16 8.33 -15.15 -1.07
C LEU A 16 7.02 -14.56 -0.49
N PRO A 17 6.94 -13.22 -0.36
CA PRO A 17 5.73 -12.61 0.13
C PRO A 17 4.58 -12.75 -0.88
N LEU A 18 3.39 -13.05 -0.38
CA LEU A 18 2.16 -12.98 -1.15
C LEU A 18 1.49 -11.64 -0.83
N LEU A 19 1.49 -10.74 -1.80
CA LEU A 19 0.82 -9.46 -1.70
C LEU A 19 -0.47 -9.49 -2.52
N LEU A 20 -1.55 -9.01 -1.93
CA LEU A 20 -2.87 -9.02 -2.57
C LEU A 20 -3.31 -7.59 -2.88
N SER A 21 -3.88 -7.40 -4.05
CA SER A 21 -4.57 -6.15 -4.38
C SER A 21 -6.07 -6.40 -4.34
N VAL A 22 -6.78 -5.55 -3.62
CA VAL A 22 -8.22 -5.66 -3.47
C VAL A 22 -8.87 -4.51 -4.24
N ARG A 23 -9.77 -4.86 -5.14
CA ARG A 23 -10.47 -3.89 -5.98
C ARG A 23 -11.96 -3.93 -5.67
N CYS A 24 -12.54 -2.76 -5.54
CA CYS A 24 -13.97 -2.62 -5.43
C CYS A 24 -14.57 -2.63 -6.84
N GLY A 25 -15.21 -3.75 -7.21
CA GLY A 25 -15.93 -3.86 -8.48
C GLY A 25 -17.41 -3.64 -8.25
N THR A 26 -18.00 -2.65 -8.92
CA THR A 26 -19.43 -2.49 -9.01
C THR A 26 -19.84 -2.60 -10.47
N SER A 27 -21.03 -3.16 -10.72
CA SER A 27 -21.60 -3.25 -12.06
C SER A 27 -21.96 -1.87 -12.64
N GLU A 28 -21.97 -0.84 -11.82
CA GLU A 28 -22.23 0.53 -12.24
C GLU A 28 -20.98 1.38 -12.09
N ILE A 29 -20.70 2.16 -13.12
CA ILE A 29 -19.56 3.09 -13.13
C ILE A 29 -19.92 4.28 -12.23
N THR A 30 -19.57 4.17 -10.96
CA THR A 30 -19.69 5.29 -10.05
C THR A 30 -18.30 5.77 -9.67
N PRO A 31 -17.99 7.07 -9.92
CA PRO A 31 -16.61 7.58 -9.80
C PRO A 31 -15.97 7.41 -8.42
N ASN A 32 -16.77 7.28 -7.37
CA ASN A 32 -16.28 7.25 -5.99
C ASN A 32 -16.06 5.85 -5.41
N LEU A 33 -16.23 4.78 -6.21
CA LEU A 33 -16.11 3.41 -5.70
C LEU A 33 -15.12 2.52 -6.45
N ASN A 34 -14.57 3.03 -7.54
CA ASN A 34 -13.52 2.32 -8.25
C ASN A 34 -12.18 2.65 -7.61
N TYR A 35 -11.93 2.16 -6.42
CA TYR A 35 -10.61 2.26 -5.83
C TYR A 35 -9.99 0.88 -5.65
N SER A 36 -8.68 0.86 -5.71
CA SER A 36 -7.90 -0.34 -5.44
C SER A 36 -7.01 -0.11 -4.23
N ILE A 37 -6.93 -1.09 -3.37
CA ILE A 37 -5.97 -1.11 -2.28
C ILE A 37 -4.87 -2.07 -2.70
N LEU A 38 -3.67 -1.53 -2.89
CA LEU A 38 -2.56 -2.24 -3.50
C LEU A 38 -1.65 -2.87 -2.46
N SER A 39 -1.15 -4.06 -2.76
CA SER A 39 -0.09 -4.71 -1.99
C SER A 39 -0.43 -4.96 -0.52
N VAL A 40 -1.66 -5.37 -0.23
CA VAL A 40 -2.07 -5.77 1.12
C VAL A 40 -1.19 -6.93 1.60
N GLY A 41 -0.71 -6.85 2.79
CA GLY A 41 0.27 -7.78 3.36
C GLY A 41 1.64 -7.16 3.56
N MET A 42 1.83 -5.91 3.13
CA MET A 42 3.10 -5.21 3.24
C MET A 42 3.47 -4.88 4.69
N SER A 43 4.73 -5.02 5.00
CA SER A 43 5.34 -4.62 6.27
C SER A 43 6.81 -4.28 6.02
N ASP A 44 7.51 -3.83 7.05
CA ASP A 44 8.95 -3.53 6.92
C ASP A 44 9.74 -4.78 6.53
N GLU A 45 9.43 -5.92 7.13
CA GLU A 45 10.07 -7.21 6.84
C GLU A 45 9.77 -7.67 5.41
N VAL A 46 8.52 -7.52 4.96
CA VAL A 46 8.11 -7.89 3.60
C VAL A 46 8.78 -6.98 2.57
N CYS A 47 8.90 -5.70 2.88
CA CYS A 47 9.62 -4.75 2.02
C CYS A 47 11.08 -5.17 1.86
N GLN A 48 11.73 -5.58 2.95
CA GLN A 48 13.11 -6.08 2.90
C GLN A 48 13.21 -7.38 2.09
N GLN A 49 12.26 -8.28 2.21
CA GLN A 49 12.20 -9.50 1.39
C GLN A 49 12.08 -9.18 -0.10
N LEU A 50 11.24 -8.20 -0.46
CA LEU A 50 11.11 -7.77 -1.86
C LEU A 50 12.40 -7.17 -2.39
N GLU A 51 13.08 -6.37 -1.57
CA GLU A 51 14.39 -5.81 -1.94
C GLU A 51 15.42 -6.92 -2.19
N ASP A 52 15.51 -7.88 -1.27
CA ASP A 52 16.46 -8.99 -1.37
C ASP A 52 16.16 -9.89 -2.57
N TRP A 53 14.88 -10.18 -2.80
CA TRP A 53 14.46 -11.04 -3.91
C TRP A 53 14.63 -10.36 -5.27
N SER A 54 14.24 -9.11 -5.40
CA SER A 54 14.27 -8.39 -6.68
C SER A 54 15.63 -7.78 -6.99
N GLY A 55 16.47 -7.57 -5.98
CA GLY A 55 17.70 -6.81 -6.11
C GLY A 55 17.45 -5.33 -6.39
N ASN A 56 16.22 -4.84 -6.14
CA ASN A 56 15.81 -3.49 -6.48
C ASN A 56 15.11 -2.81 -5.31
N ARG A 57 15.87 -1.99 -4.59
CA ARG A 57 15.36 -1.25 -3.43
C ARG A 57 14.30 -0.23 -3.81
N TRP A 58 14.47 0.44 -4.95
CA TRP A 58 13.48 1.40 -5.43
C TRP A 58 12.11 0.75 -5.65
N PHE A 59 12.11 -0.43 -6.27
CA PHE A 59 10.87 -1.20 -6.51
C PHE A 59 10.17 -1.55 -5.18
N ALA A 60 10.92 -2.04 -4.20
CA ALA A 60 10.36 -2.42 -2.90
C ALA A 60 9.77 -1.21 -2.16
N LEU A 61 10.50 -0.09 -2.14
CA LEU A 61 10.05 1.15 -1.50
C LEU A 61 8.84 1.75 -2.22
N ASN A 62 8.84 1.74 -3.55
CA ASN A 62 7.72 2.24 -4.34
C ASN A 62 6.45 1.41 -4.10
N THR A 63 6.58 0.10 -4.02
CA THR A 63 5.48 -0.81 -3.68
C THR A 63 4.93 -0.51 -2.29
N TYR A 64 5.80 -0.27 -1.33
CA TYR A 64 5.41 0.10 0.04
C TYR A 64 4.68 1.44 0.06
N ALA A 65 5.20 2.45 -0.64
CA ALA A 65 4.57 3.77 -0.71
C ALA A 65 3.15 3.68 -1.30
N ASN A 66 2.97 2.91 -2.38
CA ASN A 66 1.67 2.69 -2.99
C ASN A 66 0.68 2.00 -2.03
N PHE A 67 1.15 1.04 -1.26
CA PHE A 67 0.33 0.39 -0.23
C PHE A 67 -0.09 1.39 0.86
N LEU A 68 0.85 2.15 1.40
CA LEU A 68 0.58 3.14 2.45
C LEU A 68 -0.44 4.18 1.97
N TYR A 69 -0.27 4.67 0.76
CA TYR A 69 -1.19 5.65 0.17
C TYR A 69 -2.58 5.08 -0.01
N SER A 70 -2.71 3.93 -0.68
CA SER A 70 -4.02 3.35 -0.96
C SER A 70 -4.75 2.91 0.32
N PHE A 71 -4.04 2.31 1.25
CA PHE A 71 -4.60 1.90 2.53
C PHE A 71 -5.00 3.12 3.37
N GLY A 72 -4.13 4.10 3.48
CA GLY A 72 -4.38 5.31 4.28
C GLY A 72 -5.59 6.09 3.76
N VAL A 73 -5.67 6.32 2.46
CA VAL A 73 -6.76 7.10 1.87
C VAL A 73 -8.09 6.33 1.93
N HIS A 74 -8.09 5.06 1.57
CA HIS A 74 -9.34 4.32 1.39
C HIS A 74 -9.83 3.58 2.63
N VAL A 75 -8.93 3.10 3.47
CA VAL A 75 -9.30 2.36 4.69
C VAL A 75 -9.33 3.27 5.91
N LEU A 76 -8.27 4.03 6.13
CA LEU A 76 -8.15 4.90 7.30
C LEU A 76 -8.77 6.28 7.11
N ARG A 77 -9.21 6.60 5.89
CA ARG A 77 -9.84 7.87 5.54
C ARG A 77 -8.96 9.09 5.77
N ILE A 78 -7.65 8.92 5.63
CA ILE A 78 -6.69 10.02 5.71
C ILE A 78 -6.83 10.89 4.46
N PRO A 79 -6.93 12.23 4.62
CA PRO A 79 -7.06 13.11 3.46
C PRO A 79 -5.89 12.98 2.48
N VAL A 80 -6.17 12.97 1.19
CA VAL A 80 -5.15 12.91 0.13
C VAL A 80 -4.14 14.05 0.28
N SER A 81 -4.59 15.23 0.73
CA SER A 81 -3.73 16.38 0.95
C SER A 81 -2.59 16.11 1.93
N THR A 82 -2.77 15.21 2.88
CA THR A 82 -1.72 14.82 3.83
C THR A 82 -0.55 14.17 3.11
N TYR A 83 -0.83 13.25 2.18
CA TYR A 83 0.19 12.59 1.39
C TYR A 83 0.80 13.50 0.32
N LEU A 84 -0.02 14.36 -0.29
CA LEU A 84 0.47 15.32 -1.28
C LEU A 84 1.49 16.29 -0.66
N LYS A 85 1.27 16.75 0.55
CA LYS A 85 2.24 17.60 1.26
C LYS A 85 3.58 16.91 1.47
N ILE A 86 3.55 15.61 1.79
CA ILE A 86 4.79 14.83 1.97
C ILE A 86 5.55 14.77 0.64
N VAL A 87 4.85 14.51 -0.46
CA VAL A 87 5.46 14.39 -1.79
C VAL A 87 5.95 15.73 -2.30
N GLU A 88 5.19 16.81 -2.10
CA GLU A 88 5.55 18.17 -2.53
C GLU A 88 6.86 18.67 -1.95
N GLU A 89 7.19 18.30 -0.71
CA GLU A 89 8.47 18.65 -0.09
C GLU A 89 9.67 18.15 -0.90
N PHE A 90 9.49 17.11 -1.71
CA PHE A 90 10.55 16.51 -2.52
C PHE A 90 10.48 16.90 -4.00
N SER A 91 9.37 17.46 -4.45
CA SER A 91 9.18 17.85 -5.85
C SER A 91 9.93 19.15 -6.21
N GLU A 92 10.25 19.97 -5.22
CA GLU A 92 11.00 21.24 -5.42
C GLU A 92 12.42 21.02 -5.93
N VAL A 93 12.93 19.79 -5.91
CA VAL A 93 14.30 19.46 -6.32
C VAL A 93 14.40 19.13 -7.83
N GLY A 94 13.34 19.38 -8.61
CA GLY A 94 13.38 19.25 -10.06
C GLY A 94 13.37 17.81 -10.59
N ILE A 95 12.85 16.90 -9.81
CA ILE A 95 12.65 15.51 -10.21
C ILE A 95 11.25 15.41 -10.84
N ASP A 96 11.16 14.76 -12.00
CA ASP A 96 9.89 14.47 -12.66
C ASP A 96 8.87 13.91 -11.67
N GLU A 97 7.63 14.36 -11.79
CA GLU A 97 6.53 14.21 -10.81
C GLU A 97 6.31 12.78 -10.25
N PHE A 98 6.98 11.77 -10.78
CA PHE A 98 6.76 10.37 -10.39
C PHE A 98 8.04 9.54 -10.26
N ASN A 99 9.23 10.13 -10.42
CA ASN A 99 10.49 9.39 -10.40
C ASN A 99 11.40 9.85 -9.28
N PHE A 100 10.99 9.55 -8.05
CA PHE A 100 11.82 9.83 -6.89
C PHE A 100 13.03 8.89 -6.85
N CYS A 101 14.18 9.42 -6.47
CA CYS A 101 15.34 8.58 -6.20
C CYS A 101 15.09 7.70 -4.96
N THR A 102 15.90 6.67 -4.80
CA THR A 102 15.75 5.70 -3.69
C THR A 102 15.79 6.39 -2.32
N GLU A 103 16.68 7.35 -2.14
CA GLU A 103 16.83 8.10 -0.89
C GLU A 103 15.57 8.93 -0.57
N ALA A 104 15.01 9.58 -1.59
CA ALA A 104 13.77 10.35 -1.42
C ALA A 104 12.60 9.42 -1.07
N LEU A 105 12.48 8.29 -1.74
CA LEU A 105 11.46 7.28 -1.43
C LEU A 105 11.58 6.75 0.00
N LEU A 106 12.78 6.52 0.46
CA LEU A 106 13.01 6.05 1.84
C LEU A 106 12.43 7.05 2.86
N VAL A 107 12.67 8.34 2.66
CA VAL A 107 12.14 9.39 3.54
C VAL A 107 10.63 9.53 3.38
N ILE A 108 10.11 9.47 2.14
CA ILE A 108 8.66 9.52 1.87
C ILE A 108 7.94 8.38 2.58
N VAL A 109 8.43 7.15 2.44
CA VAL A 109 7.85 5.97 3.11
C VAL A 109 7.88 6.15 4.62
N SER A 110 8.99 6.61 5.16
CA SER A 110 9.12 6.86 6.61
C SER A 110 8.08 7.87 7.11
N ARG A 111 7.86 8.96 6.38
CA ARG A 111 6.85 9.98 6.74
C ARG A 111 5.42 9.47 6.55
N MET A 112 5.17 8.72 5.48
CA MET A 112 3.86 8.09 5.27
C MET A 112 3.52 7.11 6.39
N LYS A 113 4.48 6.34 6.85
CA LYS A 113 4.31 5.43 7.99
C LYS A 113 3.96 6.16 9.27
N ALA A 114 4.52 7.33 9.48
CA ALA A 114 4.26 8.14 10.68
C ALA A 114 2.81 8.63 10.76
N VAL A 115 2.16 8.87 9.61
CA VAL A 115 0.76 9.32 9.54
C VAL A 115 -0.23 8.19 9.28
N THR A 116 0.26 7.01 8.89
CA THR A 116 -0.57 5.86 8.54
C THR A 116 -0.33 4.72 9.54
N GLU A 117 -1.26 4.57 10.47
CA GLU A 117 -1.20 3.49 11.46
C GLU A 117 -1.74 2.21 10.83
N ILE A 118 -0.84 1.36 10.35
CA ILE A 118 -1.19 0.06 9.77
C ILE A 118 -0.90 -1.08 10.73
N PRO A 119 -1.79 -2.10 10.79
CA PRO A 119 -1.46 -3.34 11.47
C PRO A 119 -0.29 -4.04 10.77
N GLU A 120 0.65 -4.58 11.52
CA GLU A 120 1.75 -5.35 10.95
C GLU A 120 1.32 -6.71 10.44
N ASN A 121 0.23 -7.24 10.97
CA ASN A 121 -0.31 -8.53 10.57
C ASN A 121 -1.13 -8.42 9.29
N ALA A 122 -0.77 -9.21 8.28
CA ALA A 122 -1.42 -9.19 6.96
C ALA A 122 -2.92 -9.51 7.03
N TRP A 123 -3.33 -10.42 7.89
CA TRP A 123 -4.73 -10.79 8.06
C TRP A 123 -5.55 -9.67 8.69
N GLN A 124 -4.97 -8.92 9.62
CA GLN A 124 -5.63 -7.73 10.19
C GLN A 124 -5.79 -6.64 9.14
N GLN A 125 -4.78 -6.42 8.30
CA GLN A 125 -4.87 -5.50 7.17
C GLN A 125 -6.02 -5.88 6.24
N MET A 126 -6.10 -7.15 5.85
CA MET A 126 -7.15 -7.65 4.97
C MET A 126 -8.53 -7.50 5.60
N SER A 127 -8.67 -7.76 6.90
CA SER A 127 -9.93 -7.59 7.63
C SER A 127 -10.40 -6.14 7.58
N LEU A 128 -9.51 -5.19 7.78
CA LEU A 128 -9.84 -3.75 7.70
C LEU A 128 -10.20 -3.34 6.27
N VAL A 129 -9.52 -3.87 5.27
CA VAL A 129 -9.82 -3.60 3.86
C VAL A 129 -11.23 -4.07 3.51
N LEU A 130 -11.56 -5.31 3.85
CA LEU A 130 -12.88 -5.88 3.59
C LEU A 130 -13.98 -5.13 4.34
N LEU A 131 -13.75 -4.80 5.60
CA LEU A 131 -14.70 -4.02 6.40
C LEU A 131 -14.96 -2.65 5.76
N SER A 132 -13.92 -1.97 5.32
CA SER A 132 -14.01 -0.68 4.63
C SER A 132 -14.88 -0.78 3.37
N MET A 133 -14.71 -1.83 2.58
CA MET A 133 -15.50 -2.05 1.38
C MET A 133 -16.98 -2.31 1.69
N PHE A 134 -17.28 -3.15 2.69
CA PHE A 134 -18.66 -3.41 3.10
C PHE A 134 -19.35 -2.16 3.65
N VAL A 135 -18.65 -1.34 4.41
CA VAL A 135 -19.18 -0.05 4.90
C VAL A 135 -19.50 0.87 3.72
N SER A 136 -18.65 0.93 2.72
CA SER A 136 -18.87 1.73 1.51
C SER A 136 -20.10 1.25 0.73
N TRP A 137 -20.32 -0.05 0.62
CA TRP A 137 -21.50 -0.61 -0.02
C TRP A 137 -22.78 -0.30 0.78
N LYS A 138 -22.72 -0.41 2.09
CA LYS A 138 -23.87 -0.15 2.96
C LYS A 138 -24.30 1.31 2.93
N ALA A 139 -23.37 2.24 2.82
CA ALA A 139 -23.66 3.67 2.77
C ALA A 139 -24.41 4.10 1.49
N ARG A 140 -24.51 3.22 0.48
CA ARG A 140 -25.17 3.47 -0.80
C ARG A 140 -26.63 3.04 -0.86
N ARG A 141 -27.02 2.24 0.07
CA ARG A 141 -28.43 1.84 0.17
C ARG A 141 -29.19 2.86 1.00
#